data_f1f52abec2a6485e402b1bf660f7bbb0
#
_entry.id   f1f52abec2a6485e402b1bf660f7bbb0
#
_cell.length_a   1.000
_cell.length_b   1.000
_cell.length_c   1.000
_cell.angle_alpha   90.00
_cell.angle_beta   90.00
_cell.angle_gamma   90.00
#
_symmetry.space_group_name_H-M   'P 1'
#
loop_
_entity.id
_entity.type
_entity.pdbx_description
1 polymer ?
#
loop_
_entity_poly.entity_id
_entity_poly.type
_entity_poly.pdbx_seq_one_letter_code
_entity_poly.pdbx_strand_id
1 'polypeptide(L)'
;EERVSMATLINKSCAPLLVPIELRGQELAIKAEGDFNGDVSWTCEAIGNIVKNCMEHTPEGGKIEIETTDNALYTEIMIKDNGTGISKEDMPHIFERFYKGKDSDDKSFGVGLALARMIITSQKGTVKAENRKPTGAMFSIRFYKGTV
;
A
#
# COMPACT_ATOMS: atom_id res chain seq x y z
N GLU A 1 -9.05 -17.85 7.96
CA GLU A 1 -8.39 -17.77 6.66
C GLU A 1 -9.41 -17.96 5.54
N GLU A 2 -9.36 -17.09 4.55
CA GLU A 2 -10.33 -17.08 3.48
C GLU A 2 -9.64 -17.03 2.13
N ARG A 3 -10.36 -17.41 1.08
CA ARG A 3 -9.88 -17.21 -0.28
C ARG A 3 -10.83 -16.28 -1.00
N VAL A 4 -10.29 -15.17 -1.53
CA VAL A 4 -11.06 -14.19 -2.29
C VAL A 4 -10.26 -13.77 -3.50
N SER A 5 -10.94 -13.16 -4.48
CA SER A 5 -10.22 -12.57 -5.60
C SER A 5 -9.42 -11.36 -5.11
N MET A 6 -8.32 -11.07 -5.79
CA MET A 6 -7.57 -9.86 -5.49
C MET A 6 -8.43 -8.61 -5.69
N ALA A 7 -9.30 -8.62 -6.70
CA ALA A 7 -10.21 -7.50 -6.90
C ALA A 7 -11.08 -7.25 -5.66
N THR A 8 -11.61 -8.30 -5.06
CA THR A 8 -12.41 -8.17 -3.84
C THR A 8 -11.58 -7.62 -2.69
N LEU A 9 -10.37 -8.16 -2.51
CA LEU A 9 -9.49 -7.69 -1.44
C LEU A 9 -9.16 -6.21 -1.59
N ILE A 10 -8.74 -5.80 -2.78
CA ILE A 10 -8.35 -4.41 -3.02
C ILE A 10 -9.54 -3.48 -2.89
N ASN A 11 -10.70 -3.85 -3.44
CA ASN A 11 -11.89 -3.01 -3.32
C ASN A 11 -12.33 -2.83 -1.87
N LYS A 12 -12.30 -3.89 -1.08
CA LYS A 12 -12.60 -3.78 0.34
C LYS A 12 -11.61 -2.88 1.08
N SER A 13 -10.34 -3.00 0.73
CA SER A 13 -9.27 -2.21 1.35
C SER A 13 -9.44 -0.73 1.07
N CYS A 14 -9.85 -0.39 -0.14
CA CYS A 14 -9.96 1.00 -0.58
C CYS A 14 -11.31 1.64 -0.26
N ALA A 15 -12.34 0.85 0.06
CA ALA A 15 -13.69 1.37 0.23
C ALA A 15 -13.76 2.56 1.21
N PRO A 16 -13.12 2.52 2.39
CA PRO A 16 -13.20 3.66 3.31
C PRO A 16 -12.49 4.91 2.79
N LEU A 17 -11.67 4.78 1.75
CA LEU A 17 -10.86 5.89 1.25
C LEU A 17 -11.42 6.51 -0.02
N LEU A 18 -12.47 5.93 -0.60
CA LEU A 18 -13.00 6.43 -1.88
C LEU A 18 -13.46 7.88 -1.79
N VAL A 19 -14.20 8.23 -0.74
CA VAL A 19 -14.67 9.60 -0.57
C VAL A 19 -13.51 10.55 -0.25
N PRO A 20 -12.62 10.26 0.70
CA PRO A 20 -11.46 11.13 0.92
C PRO A 20 -10.61 11.35 -0.32
N ILE A 21 -10.38 10.30 -1.12
CA ILE A 21 -9.59 10.42 -2.35
C ILE A 21 -10.29 11.36 -3.33
N GLU A 22 -11.61 11.19 -3.49
CA GLU A 22 -12.37 12.05 -4.39
C GLU A 22 -12.37 13.50 -3.92
N LEU A 23 -12.54 13.72 -2.62
CA LEU A 23 -12.53 15.07 -2.07
C LEU A 23 -11.18 15.78 -2.24
N ARG A 24 -10.10 15.00 -2.33
CA ARG A 24 -8.77 15.55 -2.60
C ARG A 24 -8.51 15.73 -4.09
N GLY A 25 -9.49 15.46 -4.93
CA GLY A 25 -9.35 15.59 -6.37
C GLY A 25 -8.36 14.60 -6.98
N GLN A 26 -8.13 13.49 -6.32
CA GLN A 26 -7.20 12.47 -6.80
C GLN A 26 -7.94 11.39 -7.55
N GLU A 27 -7.22 10.72 -8.43
CA GLU A 27 -7.75 9.59 -9.18
C GLU A 27 -7.23 8.29 -8.59
N LEU A 28 -8.11 7.28 -8.49
CA LEU A 28 -7.72 5.94 -8.05
C LEU A 28 -8.01 4.97 -9.17
N ALA A 29 -6.99 4.25 -9.64
CA ALA A 29 -7.12 3.26 -10.70
C ALA A 29 -6.69 1.91 -10.15
N ILE A 30 -7.52 0.89 -10.34
CA ILE A 30 -7.27 -0.46 -9.82
C ILE A 30 -7.29 -1.44 -11.00
N LYS A 31 -6.24 -2.25 -11.08
CA LYS A 31 -6.12 -3.31 -12.07
C LYS A 31 -5.69 -4.57 -11.33
N ALA A 32 -6.64 -5.43 -11.00
CA ALA A 32 -6.38 -6.56 -10.12
C ALA A 32 -6.61 -7.88 -10.83
N GLU A 33 -5.67 -8.79 -10.66
CA GLU A 33 -5.79 -10.17 -11.14
C GLU A 33 -5.32 -11.11 -10.04
N GLY A 34 -5.73 -12.36 -10.11
CA GLY A 34 -5.31 -13.37 -9.15
C GLY A 34 -6.19 -13.44 -7.93
N ASP A 35 -5.80 -14.33 -7.03
CA ASP A 35 -6.55 -14.59 -5.80
C ASP A 35 -5.68 -14.35 -4.58
N PHE A 36 -6.33 -14.04 -3.48
CA PHE A 36 -5.68 -13.91 -2.18
C PHE A 36 -6.20 -15.00 -1.26
N ASN A 37 -5.28 -15.60 -0.51
CA ASN A 37 -5.61 -16.62 0.48
C ASN A 37 -4.94 -16.22 1.79
N GLY A 38 -5.75 -15.89 2.78
CA GLY A 38 -5.23 -15.43 4.07
C GLY A 38 -6.29 -14.74 4.89
N ASP A 39 -5.84 -13.91 5.81
CA ASP A 39 -6.74 -13.13 6.65
C ASP A 39 -7.17 -11.86 5.92
N VAL A 40 -8.39 -11.89 5.41
CA VAL A 40 -8.91 -10.78 4.59
C VAL A 40 -9.03 -9.49 5.38
N SER A 41 -9.60 -9.56 6.58
CA SER A 41 -9.81 -8.34 7.39
C SER A 41 -8.50 -7.66 7.75
N TRP A 42 -7.53 -8.43 8.25
CA TRP A 42 -6.24 -7.87 8.61
C TRP A 42 -5.50 -7.33 7.39
N THR A 43 -5.56 -8.06 6.29
CA THR A 43 -4.87 -7.62 5.07
C THR A 43 -5.49 -6.36 4.50
N CYS A 44 -6.82 -6.23 4.57
CA CYS A 44 -7.49 -4.98 4.18
C CYS A 44 -6.99 -3.81 5.02
N GLU A 45 -6.77 -4.03 6.31
CA GLU A 45 -6.23 -3.00 7.19
C GLU A 45 -4.84 -2.56 6.72
N ALA A 46 -3.98 -3.52 6.41
CA ALA A 46 -2.62 -3.23 5.94
C ALA A 46 -2.63 -2.45 4.62
N ILE A 47 -3.38 -2.93 3.64
CA ILE A 47 -3.47 -2.29 2.33
C ILE A 47 -4.06 -0.90 2.46
N GLY A 48 -5.13 -0.77 3.25
CA GLY A 48 -5.77 0.52 3.48
C GLY A 48 -4.83 1.54 4.07
N ASN A 49 -3.98 1.13 5.02
CA ASN A 49 -3.00 2.03 5.62
C ASN A 49 -1.97 2.51 4.60
N ILE A 50 -1.54 1.63 3.70
CA ILE A 50 -0.59 2.01 2.64
C ILE A 50 -1.24 2.96 1.65
N VAL A 51 -2.47 2.67 1.21
CA VAL A 51 -3.20 3.53 0.29
C VAL A 51 -3.45 4.90 0.91
N LYS A 52 -3.80 4.93 2.20
CA LYS A 52 -3.99 6.18 2.91
C LYS A 52 -2.71 7.01 2.94
N ASN A 53 -1.58 6.37 3.16
CA ASN A 53 -0.29 7.04 3.12
C ASN A 53 -0.04 7.64 1.73
N CYS A 54 -0.29 6.89 0.67
CA CYS A 54 -0.15 7.39 -0.68
C CYS A 54 -1.07 8.58 -0.93
N MET A 55 -2.32 8.51 -0.46
CA MET A 55 -3.28 9.59 -0.59
C MET A 55 -2.77 10.87 0.06
N GLU A 56 -2.19 10.73 1.26
CA GLU A 56 -1.71 11.88 2.02
C GLU A 56 -0.49 12.56 1.38
N HIS A 57 0.30 11.79 0.63
CA HIS A 57 1.52 12.29 -0.01
C HIS A 57 1.33 12.62 -1.48
N THR A 58 0.13 12.51 -2.00
CA THR A 58 -0.21 12.83 -3.39
C THR A 58 -0.91 14.18 -3.42
N PRO A 59 -0.49 15.10 -4.30
CA PRO A 59 -1.15 16.40 -4.40
C PRO A 59 -2.53 16.28 -5.04
N GLU A 60 -3.29 17.36 -4.93
CA GLU A 60 -4.57 17.46 -5.62
C GLU A 60 -4.35 17.25 -7.12
N GLY A 61 -5.25 16.50 -7.72
CA GLY A 61 -5.13 16.16 -9.14
C GLY A 61 -4.19 15.00 -9.44
N GLY A 62 -3.54 14.46 -8.39
CA GLY A 62 -2.65 13.34 -8.58
C GLY A 62 -3.38 12.00 -8.73
N LYS A 63 -2.59 10.93 -8.80
CA LYS A 63 -3.13 9.62 -9.12
C LYS A 63 -2.52 8.55 -8.23
N ILE A 64 -3.38 7.63 -7.78
CA ILE A 64 -2.98 6.43 -7.05
C ILE A 64 -3.36 5.24 -7.93
N GLU A 65 -2.40 4.35 -8.16
CA GLU A 65 -2.63 3.17 -8.99
C GLU A 65 -2.33 1.93 -8.19
N ILE A 66 -3.21 0.94 -8.26
CA ILE A 66 -3.01 -0.34 -7.60
C ILE A 66 -3.09 -1.42 -8.66
N GLU A 67 -2.02 -2.21 -8.77
CA GLU A 67 -1.96 -3.33 -9.69
C GLU A 67 -1.60 -4.59 -8.93
N THR A 68 -2.17 -5.71 -9.32
CA THR A 68 -1.77 -7.00 -8.78
C THR A 68 -1.31 -7.91 -9.90
N THR A 69 -0.33 -8.74 -9.61
CA THR A 69 0.12 -9.79 -10.52
C THR A 69 0.19 -11.10 -9.76
N ASP A 70 0.07 -12.19 -10.49
CA ASP A 70 0.03 -13.52 -9.90
C ASP A 70 0.91 -14.45 -10.73
N ASN A 71 1.78 -15.20 -10.06
CA ASN A 71 2.62 -16.18 -10.72
C ASN A 71 2.77 -17.41 -9.82
N ALA A 72 3.62 -18.35 -10.23
CA ALA A 72 3.75 -19.62 -9.50
C ALA A 72 4.37 -19.45 -8.11
N LEU A 73 5.13 -18.38 -7.88
CA LEU A 73 5.90 -18.19 -6.65
C LEU A 73 5.22 -17.26 -5.67
N TYR A 74 4.56 -16.22 -6.15
CA TYR A 74 3.94 -15.23 -5.27
C TYR A 74 2.84 -14.47 -5.99
N THR A 75 2.04 -13.81 -5.18
CA THR A 75 1.10 -12.80 -5.64
C THR A 75 1.65 -11.46 -5.18
N GLU A 76 1.65 -10.47 -6.07
CA GLU A 76 2.22 -9.17 -5.77
C GLU A 76 1.16 -8.08 -5.90
N ILE A 77 1.15 -7.17 -4.93
CA ILE A 77 0.31 -5.99 -4.96
C ILE A 77 1.24 -4.78 -5.02
N MET A 78 1.08 -3.96 -6.05
CA MET A 78 1.86 -2.73 -6.21
C MET A 78 0.94 -1.55 -6.03
N ILE A 79 1.28 -0.67 -5.10
CA ILE A 79 0.51 0.54 -4.80
C ILE A 79 1.39 1.73 -5.13
N LYS A 80 1.01 2.50 -6.14
CA LYS A 80 1.83 3.56 -6.71
C LYS A 80 1.13 4.90 -6.58
N ASP A 81 1.89 5.95 -6.32
CA ASP A 81 1.37 7.31 -6.44
C ASP A 81 2.32 8.14 -7.30
N ASN A 82 1.83 9.28 -7.76
CA ASN A 82 2.67 10.23 -8.48
C ASN A 82 2.90 11.50 -7.66
N GLY A 83 3.01 11.31 -6.35
CA GLY A 83 3.29 12.40 -5.44
C GLY A 83 4.75 12.81 -5.43
N THR A 84 5.19 13.35 -4.30
CA THR A 84 6.55 13.88 -4.17
C THR A 84 7.60 12.80 -3.95
N GLY A 85 7.17 11.57 -3.66
CA GLY A 85 8.10 10.52 -3.29
C GLY A 85 8.52 10.62 -1.84
N ILE A 86 9.47 9.80 -1.47
CA ILE A 86 9.98 9.69 -0.10
C ILE A 86 11.44 10.14 -0.11
N SER A 87 11.82 11.03 0.81
CA SER A 87 13.19 11.53 0.86
C SER A 87 14.16 10.40 1.20
N LYS A 88 15.42 10.59 0.83
CA LYS A 88 16.48 9.65 1.15
C LYS A 88 16.60 9.44 2.66
N GLU A 89 16.43 10.50 3.42
CA GLU A 89 16.53 10.41 4.88
C GLU A 89 15.40 9.61 5.48
N ASP A 90 14.20 9.75 4.91
CA ASP A 90 13.02 9.07 5.45
C ASP A 90 12.94 7.60 5.04
N MET A 91 13.41 7.28 3.84
CA MET A 91 13.19 5.95 3.25
C MET A 91 13.55 4.78 4.17
N PRO A 92 14.69 4.78 4.88
CA PRO A 92 15.02 3.66 5.76
C PRO A 92 14.11 3.55 6.99
N HIS A 93 13.31 4.57 7.27
CA HIS A 93 12.58 4.67 8.53
C HIS A 93 11.06 4.63 8.41
N ILE A 94 10.52 4.61 7.18
CA ILE A 94 9.08 4.80 7.01
C ILE A 94 8.22 3.71 7.64
N PHE A 95 8.79 2.53 7.88
CA PHE A 95 8.07 1.45 8.54
C PHE A 95 8.34 1.40 10.04
N GLU A 96 9.11 2.34 10.57
CA GLU A 96 9.36 2.43 12.00
C GLU A 96 8.16 3.07 12.69
N ARG A 97 7.84 2.53 13.82
CA ARG A 97 6.71 3.01 14.61
C ARG A 97 6.97 4.44 15.08
N PHE A 98 5.99 5.31 14.87
CA PHE A 98 6.05 6.72 15.29
C PHE A 98 7.09 7.57 14.57
N TYR A 99 7.66 7.07 13.47
CA TYR A 99 8.59 7.88 12.72
C TYR A 99 7.86 9.03 12.03
N LYS A 100 8.43 10.23 12.11
CA LYS A 100 7.90 11.41 11.44
C LYS A 100 8.82 11.79 10.30
N GLY A 101 8.23 12.10 9.16
CA GLY A 101 8.99 12.47 8.00
C GLY A 101 9.69 13.81 8.17
N LYS A 102 10.59 14.08 7.25
CA LYS A 102 11.48 15.24 7.28
C LYS A 102 10.74 16.57 7.27
N ASP A 103 9.67 16.66 6.49
CA ASP A 103 8.89 17.89 6.35
C ASP A 103 7.60 17.81 7.13
N SER A 104 7.68 17.36 8.33
CA SER A 104 6.53 16.82 8.98
C SER A 104 5.89 17.73 9.99
N ASP A 105 4.97 18.49 9.64
CA ASP A 105 4.04 18.89 10.67
C ASP A 105 3.07 17.73 10.94
N ASP A 106 2.34 17.34 9.90
CA ASP A 106 1.37 16.28 10.04
C ASP A 106 1.68 15.08 9.18
N LYS A 107 2.81 15.11 8.49
CA LYS A 107 3.16 14.04 7.56
C LYS A 107 4.00 13.00 8.25
N SER A 108 3.47 12.45 9.31
CA SER A 108 4.13 11.33 9.95
C SER A 108 3.75 10.06 9.22
N PHE A 109 4.66 9.11 9.16
CA PHE A 109 4.32 7.78 8.72
C PHE A 109 3.67 7.02 9.87
N GLY A 110 3.86 7.52 11.08
CA GLY A 110 3.13 7.11 12.28
C GLY A 110 3.12 5.63 12.51
N VAL A 111 1.95 5.13 12.92
CA VAL A 111 1.78 3.70 13.19
C VAL A 111 1.20 2.95 11.99
N GLY A 112 0.68 3.67 11.00
CA GLY A 112 -0.02 3.04 9.89
C GLY A 112 0.84 2.12 9.06
N LEU A 113 2.01 2.59 8.61
CA LEU A 113 2.91 1.77 7.82
C LEU A 113 3.57 0.68 8.67
N ALA A 114 3.90 0.98 9.92
CA ALA A 114 4.46 -0.03 10.82
C ALA A 114 3.46 -1.16 11.05
N LEU A 115 2.20 -0.83 11.26
CA LEU A 115 1.15 -1.82 11.42
C LEU A 115 0.97 -2.63 10.15
N ALA A 116 0.97 -1.97 8.99
CA ALA A 116 0.85 -2.67 7.71
C ALA A 116 1.95 -3.71 7.56
N ARG A 117 3.18 -3.33 7.84
CA ARG A 117 4.31 -4.26 7.74
C ARG A 117 4.15 -5.42 8.71
N MET A 118 3.74 -5.15 9.93
CA MET A 118 3.52 -6.21 10.92
C MET A 118 2.48 -7.22 10.42
N ILE A 119 1.37 -6.73 9.88
CA ILE A 119 0.31 -7.60 9.38
C ILE A 119 0.82 -8.45 8.21
N ILE A 120 1.51 -7.82 7.27
CA ILE A 120 2.01 -8.51 6.09
C ILE A 120 3.03 -9.57 6.47
N THR A 121 3.99 -9.21 7.33
CA THR A 121 5.03 -10.16 7.73
C THR A 121 4.49 -11.30 8.58
N SER A 122 3.43 -11.04 9.36
CA SER A 122 2.81 -12.11 10.15
C SER A 122 2.16 -13.18 9.26
N GLN A 123 1.88 -12.85 8.02
CA GLN A 123 1.36 -13.79 7.03
C GLN A 123 2.45 -14.26 6.07
N LYS A 124 3.71 -14.10 6.46
CA LYS A 124 4.88 -14.52 5.67
C LYS A 124 5.02 -13.78 4.36
N GLY A 125 4.49 -12.56 4.31
CA GLY A 125 4.67 -11.68 3.17
C GLY A 125 5.80 -10.71 3.39
N THR A 126 6.09 -9.91 2.37
CA THR A 126 7.08 -8.84 2.44
C THR A 126 6.46 -7.56 1.91
N VAL A 127 6.96 -6.43 2.40
CA VAL A 127 6.59 -5.12 1.88
C VAL A 127 7.85 -4.29 1.69
N LYS A 128 7.92 -3.61 0.56
CA LYS A 128 9.04 -2.72 0.22
C LYS A 128 8.49 -1.41 -0.30
N ALA A 129 9.28 -0.35 -0.18
CA ALA A 129 8.94 0.94 -0.75
C ALA A 129 10.13 1.45 -1.54
N GLU A 130 9.84 2.12 -2.64
CA GLU A 130 10.87 2.78 -3.45
C GLU A 130 10.25 3.97 -4.16
N ASN A 131 11.10 4.87 -4.61
CA ASN A 131 10.64 6.00 -5.38
C ASN A 131 10.51 5.63 -6.85
N ARG A 132 9.57 6.29 -7.51
CA ARG A 132 9.30 6.10 -8.94
C ARG A 132 9.95 7.24 -9.73
N LYS A 133 10.17 7.00 -11.00
CA LYS A 133 10.56 8.03 -11.95
C LYS A 133 9.39 8.34 -12.85
N PRO A 134 9.11 9.59 -13.14
CA PRO A 134 9.88 10.79 -12.73
C PRO A 134 9.60 11.24 -11.31
N THR A 135 8.49 10.83 -10.70
CA THR A 135 8.16 11.22 -9.33
C THR A 135 7.17 10.22 -8.72
N GLY A 136 7.10 10.23 -7.39
CA GLY A 136 6.18 9.39 -6.66
C GLY A 136 6.84 8.25 -5.94
N ALA A 137 6.01 7.46 -5.27
CA ALA A 137 6.46 6.29 -4.52
C ALA A 137 5.71 5.05 -4.97
N MET A 138 6.32 3.90 -4.73
CA MET A 138 5.69 2.62 -4.99
C MET A 138 5.93 1.68 -3.82
N PHE A 139 4.84 1.08 -3.33
CA PHE A 139 4.90 0.04 -2.31
C PHE A 139 4.60 -1.29 -2.98
N SER A 140 5.45 -2.29 -2.72
CA SER A 140 5.29 -3.62 -3.28
C SER A 140 5.09 -4.60 -2.14
N ILE A 141 3.96 -5.31 -2.18
CA ILE A 141 3.61 -6.32 -1.20
C ILE A 141 3.65 -7.67 -1.91
N ARG A 142 4.34 -8.64 -1.35
CA ARG A 142 4.35 -10.00 -1.90
C ARG A 142 3.88 -10.99 -0.86
N PHE A 143 2.98 -11.86 -1.27
CA PHE A 143 2.58 -13.02 -0.49
C PHE A 143 3.07 -14.25 -1.22
N TYR A 144 4.01 -14.96 -0.61
CA TYR A 144 4.66 -16.09 -1.24
C TYR A 144 3.78 -17.32 -1.14
N LYS A 145 3.67 -18.05 -2.25
CA LYS A 145 2.91 -19.28 -2.28
C LYS A 145 3.69 -20.34 -1.54
N GLY A 146 3.00 -21.12 -0.78
CA GLY A 146 3.63 -22.12 0.04
C GLY A 146 4.41 -23.11 -0.79
N THR A 147 5.55 -23.47 -0.29
CA THR A 147 6.27 -24.62 -0.82
C THR A 147 5.76 -25.86 -0.12
N VAL A 148 5.76 -26.86 -0.84
CA VAL A 148 5.35 -28.14 -0.30
C VAL A 148 6.36 -28.65 0.71
#